data_4bcaf621af05a4f8373207a443248af4
#
_entry.id   4bcaf621af05a4f8373207a443248af4
#
_cell.length_a   1.000
_cell.length_b   1.000
_cell.length_c   1.000
_cell.angle_alpha   90.00
_cell.angle_beta   90.00
_cell.angle_gamma   90.00
#
_symmetry.space_group_name_H-M   'P 1'
#
loop_
_entity.id
_entity.type
_entity.pdbx_description
1 polymer ?
#
loop_
_entity_poly.entity_id
_entity_poly.type
_entity_poly.pdbx_seq_one_letter_code
_entity_poly.pdbx_strand_id
1 'polypeptide(L)'
;MSRVVLLDAGPLGMVSNPRSNSEAEECKTWLASLVLNGLEVVIPEIADYEVRRELLRANRDKGLARLNGLKAMLGYAPITTAAMLKAAEFWAVARNSGRPSADDAALDADVILAAQAAVLAQGETQPVIATTNVRHLGILADARDWRDVR
;
A
#
# COMPACT_ATOMS: atom_id res chain seq x y z
N MET A 1 -6.90 12.89 -16.43
CA MET A 1 -6.64 12.56 -15.02
C MET A 1 -5.93 11.22 -14.94
N SER A 2 -4.71 11.22 -14.44
CA SER A 2 -3.94 9.98 -14.34
C SER A 2 -4.11 9.36 -12.95
N ARG A 3 -4.31 8.06 -12.93
CA ARG A 3 -4.48 7.31 -11.70
C ARG A 3 -3.16 6.64 -11.31
N VAL A 4 -2.79 6.76 -10.05
CA VAL A 4 -1.65 6.05 -9.48
C VAL A 4 -2.19 5.07 -8.44
N VAL A 5 -1.82 3.81 -8.57
CA VAL A 5 -2.26 2.76 -7.65
C VAL A 5 -1.14 2.47 -6.66
N LEU A 6 -1.41 2.65 -5.37
CA LEU A 6 -0.49 2.29 -4.30
C LEU A 6 -0.88 0.94 -3.73
N LEU A 7 0.09 0.04 -3.61
CA LEU A 7 -0.15 -1.29 -3.04
C LEU A 7 0.03 -1.26 -1.53
N ASP A 8 -1.04 -1.55 -0.79
CA ASP A 8 -0.95 -1.78 0.65
C ASP A 8 -0.26 -3.13 0.93
N ALA A 9 0.11 -3.36 2.18
CA ALA A 9 0.82 -4.57 2.60
C ALA A 9 0.08 -5.86 2.26
N GLY A 10 -1.25 -5.87 2.29
CA GLY A 10 -2.04 -7.05 1.92
C GLY A 10 -1.78 -7.52 0.49
N PRO A 11 -2.15 -6.70 -0.52
CA PRO A 11 -1.86 -7.04 -1.91
C PRO A 11 -0.36 -7.22 -2.19
N LEU A 12 0.50 -6.36 -1.63
CA LEU A 12 1.94 -6.48 -1.83
C LEU A 12 2.47 -7.82 -1.31
N GLY A 13 1.99 -8.24 -0.15
CA GLY A 13 2.36 -9.54 0.42
C GLY A 13 1.93 -10.70 -0.46
N MET A 14 0.73 -10.62 -1.06
CA MET A 14 0.25 -11.66 -1.95
C MET A 14 1.08 -11.77 -3.24
N VAL A 15 1.41 -10.63 -3.87
CA VAL A 15 2.18 -10.65 -5.12
C VAL A 15 3.64 -11.01 -4.92
N SER A 16 4.16 -10.83 -3.70
CA SER A 16 5.53 -11.25 -3.36
C SER A 16 5.61 -12.69 -2.83
N ASN A 17 4.48 -13.33 -2.59
CA ASN A 17 4.44 -14.70 -2.09
C ASN A 17 4.89 -15.68 -3.20
N PRO A 18 5.98 -16.47 -2.99
CA PRO A 18 6.41 -17.45 -3.98
C PRO A 18 5.51 -18.68 -4.06
N ARG A 19 4.68 -18.90 -3.03
CA ARG A 19 3.76 -20.03 -3.01
C ARG A 19 2.52 -19.72 -3.85
N SER A 20 1.99 -20.73 -4.50
CA SER A 20 0.78 -20.62 -5.28
C SER A 20 -0.42 -20.98 -4.41
N ASN A 21 -1.28 -20.01 -4.13
CA ASN A 21 -2.63 -20.27 -3.65
C ASN A 21 -3.58 -19.43 -4.49
N SER A 22 -4.87 -19.74 -4.46
CA SER A 22 -5.82 -19.15 -5.39
C SER A 22 -5.93 -17.62 -5.25
N GLU A 23 -5.90 -17.10 -4.04
CA GLU A 23 -5.99 -15.65 -3.80
C GLU A 23 -4.72 -14.93 -4.25
N ALA A 24 -3.55 -15.48 -3.93
CA ALA A 24 -2.28 -14.89 -4.36
C ALA A 24 -2.16 -14.89 -5.88
N GLU A 25 -2.56 -15.98 -6.54
CA GLU A 25 -2.55 -16.06 -8.00
C GLU A 25 -3.52 -15.05 -8.63
N GLU A 26 -4.69 -14.88 -8.05
CA GLU A 26 -5.66 -13.88 -8.49
C GLU A 26 -5.05 -12.47 -8.38
N CYS A 27 -4.38 -12.18 -7.26
CA CYS A 27 -3.75 -10.88 -7.04
C CYS A 27 -2.60 -10.63 -8.02
N LYS A 28 -1.79 -11.64 -8.30
CA LYS A 28 -0.72 -11.53 -9.30
C LYS A 28 -1.27 -11.26 -10.70
N THR A 29 -2.35 -11.93 -11.08
CA THR A 29 -3.02 -11.70 -12.36
C THR A 29 -3.60 -10.30 -12.43
N TRP A 30 -4.21 -9.84 -11.35
CA TRP A 30 -4.72 -8.48 -11.24
C TRP A 30 -3.61 -7.44 -11.44
N LEU A 31 -2.49 -7.60 -10.72
CA LEU A 31 -1.36 -6.68 -10.86
C LEU A 31 -0.84 -6.63 -12.29
N ALA A 32 -0.67 -7.79 -12.91
CA ALA A 32 -0.23 -7.88 -14.30
C ALA A 32 -1.19 -7.13 -15.23
N SER A 33 -2.50 -7.23 -14.99
CA SER A 33 -3.49 -6.54 -15.82
C SER A 33 -3.40 -5.02 -15.68
N LEU A 34 -3.13 -4.51 -14.46
CA LEU A 34 -2.94 -3.07 -14.27
C LEU A 34 -1.75 -2.55 -15.06
N VAL A 35 -0.63 -3.27 -14.99
CA VAL A 35 0.59 -2.91 -15.70
C VAL A 35 0.37 -2.96 -17.22
N LEU A 36 -0.26 -4.02 -17.71
CA LEU A 36 -0.58 -4.15 -19.14
C LEU A 36 -1.51 -3.04 -19.65
N ASN A 37 -2.40 -2.56 -18.79
CA ASN A 37 -3.30 -1.47 -19.14
C ASN A 37 -2.66 -0.08 -19.00
N GLY A 38 -1.37 -0.02 -18.69
CA GLY A 38 -0.63 1.24 -18.62
C GLY A 38 -0.85 2.03 -17.35
N LEU A 39 -1.44 1.43 -16.30
CA LEU A 39 -1.60 2.11 -15.02
C LEU A 39 -0.28 2.17 -14.29
N GLU A 40 -0.02 3.32 -13.65
CA GLU A 40 1.14 3.47 -12.80
C GLU A 40 0.86 2.79 -11.46
N VAL A 41 1.71 1.84 -11.09
CA VAL A 41 1.62 1.11 -9.83
C VAL A 41 2.86 1.43 -9.01
N VAL A 42 2.65 1.78 -7.75
CA VAL A 42 3.71 2.26 -6.86
C VAL A 42 3.71 1.44 -5.57
N ILE A 43 4.90 1.09 -5.10
CA ILE A 43 5.09 0.47 -3.79
C ILE A 43 5.40 1.57 -2.79
N PRO A 44 4.50 1.85 -1.83
CA PRO A 44 4.80 2.78 -0.75
C PRO A 44 5.83 2.17 0.20
N GLU A 45 6.76 2.97 0.67
CA GLU A 45 7.81 2.47 1.57
C GLU A 45 7.26 1.83 2.84
N ILE A 46 6.16 2.37 3.39
CA ILE A 46 5.56 1.76 4.58
C ILE A 46 5.06 0.34 4.32
N ALA A 47 4.48 0.09 3.14
CA ALA A 47 4.03 -1.25 2.76
C ALA A 47 5.22 -2.19 2.54
N ASP A 48 6.27 -1.73 1.89
CA ASP A 48 7.51 -2.48 1.75
C ASP A 48 8.06 -2.87 3.13
N TYR A 49 8.13 -1.92 4.04
CA TYR A 49 8.59 -2.16 5.41
C TYR A 49 7.77 -3.25 6.10
N GLU A 50 6.45 -3.16 6.04
CA GLU A 50 5.57 -4.13 6.70
C GLU A 50 5.72 -5.55 6.13
N VAL A 51 5.79 -5.68 4.82
CA VAL A 51 5.97 -6.97 4.16
C VAL A 51 7.38 -7.50 4.41
N ARG A 52 8.38 -6.66 4.25
CA ARG A 52 9.79 -7.04 4.37
C ARG A 52 10.12 -7.54 5.77
N ARG A 53 9.64 -6.84 6.81
CA ARG A 53 9.93 -7.23 8.18
C ARG A 53 9.38 -8.62 8.50
N GLU A 54 8.21 -8.98 7.97
CA GLU A 54 7.64 -10.31 8.17
C GLU A 54 8.40 -11.38 7.39
N LEU A 55 8.82 -11.08 6.17
CA LEU A 55 9.63 -12.00 5.39
C LEU A 55 10.98 -12.27 6.06
N LEU A 56 11.59 -11.23 6.62
CA LEU A 56 12.85 -11.36 7.37
C LEU A 56 12.65 -12.18 8.65
N ARG A 57 11.60 -11.89 9.41
CA ARG A 57 11.30 -12.62 10.65
C ARG A 57 11.10 -14.10 10.37
N ALA A 58 10.44 -14.45 9.27
CA ALA A 58 10.12 -15.84 8.93
C ALA A 58 11.18 -16.50 8.05
N ASN A 59 12.31 -15.84 7.80
CA ASN A 59 13.41 -16.34 6.95
C ASN A 59 12.94 -16.76 5.54
N ARG A 60 12.10 -15.92 4.92
CA ARG A 60 11.52 -16.19 3.61
C ARG A 60 12.34 -15.56 2.49
N ASP A 61 13.49 -16.17 2.15
CA ASP A 61 14.44 -15.63 1.17
C ASP A 61 13.83 -15.47 -0.22
N LYS A 62 13.00 -16.42 -0.66
CA LYS A 62 12.34 -16.35 -1.96
C LYS A 62 11.35 -15.20 -2.03
N GLY A 63 10.62 -14.96 -0.95
CA GLY A 63 9.70 -13.82 -0.85
C GLY A 63 10.45 -12.50 -0.90
N LEU A 64 11.59 -12.41 -0.20
CA LEU A 64 12.44 -11.22 -0.24
C LEU A 64 12.96 -10.95 -1.65
N ALA A 65 13.39 -11.98 -2.37
CA ALA A 65 13.85 -11.84 -3.74
C ALA A 65 12.73 -11.32 -4.66
N ARG A 66 11.51 -11.84 -4.49
CA ARG A 66 10.35 -11.35 -5.25
C ARG A 66 10.01 -9.91 -4.92
N LEU A 67 10.00 -9.55 -3.64
CA LEU A 67 9.75 -8.18 -3.22
C LEU A 67 10.77 -7.22 -3.82
N ASN A 68 12.04 -7.57 -3.79
CA ASN A 68 13.11 -6.78 -4.40
C ASN A 68 12.92 -6.66 -5.92
N GLY A 69 12.49 -7.72 -6.58
CA GLY A 69 12.19 -7.70 -8.01
C GLY A 69 11.03 -6.77 -8.34
N LEU A 70 9.97 -6.80 -7.55
CA LEU A 70 8.82 -5.92 -7.71
C LEU A 70 9.23 -4.45 -7.50
N LYS A 71 10.05 -4.19 -6.49
CA LYS A 71 10.56 -2.84 -6.22
C LYS A 71 11.38 -2.30 -7.40
N ALA A 72 12.13 -3.15 -8.09
CA ALA A 72 12.90 -2.76 -9.25
C ALA A 72 12.02 -2.53 -10.50
N MET A 73 10.88 -3.22 -10.59
CA MET A 73 10.00 -3.19 -11.75
C MET A 73 8.91 -2.12 -11.66
N LEU A 74 8.34 -1.93 -10.48
CA LEU A 74 7.27 -0.97 -10.22
C LEU A 74 7.83 0.36 -9.71
N GLY A 75 6.99 1.38 -9.64
CA GLY A 75 7.35 2.64 -8.98
C GLY A 75 7.53 2.44 -7.46
N TYR A 76 8.26 3.34 -6.85
CA TYR A 76 8.52 3.30 -5.43
C TYR A 76 8.34 4.69 -4.82
N ALA A 77 7.57 4.76 -3.73
CA ALA A 77 7.33 6.01 -3.02
C ALA A 77 8.02 5.96 -1.66
N PRO A 78 9.15 6.66 -1.49
CA PRO A 78 9.81 6.73 -0.19
C PRO A 78 8.99 7.55 0.80
N ILE A 79 9.19 7.29 2.10
CA ILE A 79 8.61 8.10 3.17
C ILE A 79 9.40 9.40 3.25
N THR A 80 8.77 10.49 2.82
CA THR A 80 9.38 11.81 2.85
C THR A 80 9.03 12.53 4.14
N THR A 81 9.74 13.61 4.44
CA THR A 81 9.38 14.49 5.56
C THR A 81 7.96 15.04 5.37
N ALA A 82 7.59 15.42 4.15
CA ALA A 82 6.24 15.89 3.85
C ALA A 82 5.18 14.83 4.20
N ALA A 83 5.46 13.57 3.88
CA ALA A 83 4.55 12.46 4.23
C ALA A 83 4.45 12.29 5.74
N MET A 84 5.55 12.39 6.47
CA MET A 84 5.52 12.25 7.94
C MET A 84 4.76 13.39 8.61
N LEU A 85 4.92 14.62 8.13
CA LEU A 85 4.15 15.75 8.64
C LEU A 85 2.65 15.55 8.39
N LYS A 86 2.28 15.08 7.21
CA LYS A 86 0.89 14.79 6.87
C LYS A 86 0.34 13.63 7.70
N ALA A 87 1.15 12.61 7.95
CA ALA A 87 0.76 11.48 8.79
C ALA A 87 0.43 11.94 10.22
N ALA A 88 1.20 12.87 10.77
CA ALA A 88 0.92 13.44 12.09
C ALA A 88 -0.45 14.14 12.12
N GLU A 89 -0.80 14.88 11.07
CA GLU A 89 -2.11 15.51 10.96
C GLU A 89 -3.23 14.45 10.93
N PHE A 90 -3.08 13.41 10.12
CA PHE A 90 -4.05 12.33 10.02
C PHE A 90 -4.22 11.60 11.35
N TRP A 91 -3.12 11.36 12.04
CA TRP A 91 -3.16 10.71 13.35
C TRP A 91 -3.96 11.53 14.36
N ALA A 92 -3.71 12.84 14.42
CA ALA A 92 -4.41 13.74 15.33
C ALA A 92 -5.90 13.76 15.03
N VAL A 93 -6.30 13.85 13.76
CA VAL A 93 -7.71 13.81 13.36
C VAL A 93 -8.36 12.48 13.76
N ALA A 94 -7.68 11.37 13.51
CA ALA A 94 -8.20 10.05 13.84
C ALA A 94 -8.42 9.89 15.35
N ARG A 95 -7.46 10.33 16.15
CA ARG A 95 -7.57 10.25 17.61
C ARG A 95 -8.64 11.19 18.17
N ASN A 96 -8.75 12.39 17.65
CA ASN A 96 -9.72 13.37 18.12
C ASN A 96 -11.14 13.07 17.67
N SER A 97 -11.33 12.19 16.68
CA SER A 97 -12.68 11.83 16.22
C SER A 97 -13.39 10.90 17.17
N GLY A 98 -12.73 10.36 18.19
CA GLY A 98 -13.31 9.45 19.17
C GLY A 98 -13.72 8.09 18.59
N ARG A 99 -13.29 7.76 17.39
CA ARG A 99 -13.61 6.47 16.78
C ARG A 99 -12.73 5.38 17.35
N PRO A 100 -13.30 4.20 17.68
CA PRO A 100 -12.47 3.06 18.03
C PRO A 100 -11.59 2.73 16.83
N SER A 101 -10.29 2.83 16.99
CA SER A 101 -9.35 2.48 15.97
C SER A 101 -8.59 1.23 16.38
N ALA A 102 -7.91 0.63 15.43
CA ALA A 102 -6.91 -0.37 15.70
C ALA A 102 -5.89 0.15 16.73
N ASP A 103 -5.02 -0.70 17.23
CA ASP A 103 -3.97 -0.29 18.16
C ASP A 103 -3.08 0.79 17.53
N ASP A 104 -2.23 1.43 18.35
CA ASP A 104 -1.39 2.53 17.91
C ASP A 104 -0.47 2.15 16.74
N ALA A 105 0.08 0.94 16.76
CA ALA A 105 0.99 0.51 15.71
C ALA A 105 0.27 0.36 14.35
N ALA A 106 -0.94 -0.19 14.36
CA ALA A 106 -1.73 -0.32 13.13
C ALA A 106 -2.18 1.06 12.63
N LEU A 107 -2.56 1.95 13.53
CA LEU A 107 -2.94 3.31 13.15
C LEU A 107 -1.75 4.06 12.55
N ASP A 108 -0.55 3.90 13.12
CA ASP A 108 0.64 4.53 12.59
C ASP A 108 0.90 4.12 11.13
N ALA A 109 0.82 2.82 10.85
CA ALA A 109 1.00 2.34 9.48
C ALA A 109 -0.06 2.91 8.54
N ASP A 110 -1.32 2.94 8.97
CA ASP A 110 -2.43 3.44 8.16
C ASP A 110 -2.28 4.94 7.83
N VAL A 111 -1.91 5.75 8.83
CA VAL A 111 -1.77 7.20 8.57
C VAL A 111 -0.55 7.52 7.72
N ILE A 112 0.54 6.75 7.85
CA ILE A 112 1.72 6.91 7.00
C ILE A 112 1.38 6.54 5.56
N LEU A 113 0.66 5.44 5.36
CA LEU A 113 0.23 5.03 4.02
C LEU A 113 -0.68 6.08 3.38
N ALA A 114 -1.68 6.55 4.13
CA ALA A 114 -2.58 7.60 3.66
C ALA A 114 -1.81 8.87 3.31
N ALA A 115 -0.81 9.22 4.12
CA ALA A 115 0.02 10.39 3.89
C ALA A 115 0.89 10.23 2.62
N GLN A 116 1.42 9.05 2.38
CA GLN A 116 2.18 8.79 1.15
C GLN A 116 1.29 8.95 -0.08
N ALA A 117 0.04 8.51 0.00
CA ALA A 117 -0.93 8.75 -1.07
C ALA A 117 -1.21 10.26 -1.23
N ALA A 118 -1.41 10.97 -0.12
CA ALA A 118 -1.73 12.40 -0.16
C ALA A 118 -0.62 13.22 -0.81
N VAL A 119 0.65 12.91 -0.55
CA VAL A 119 1.75 13.66 -1.16
C VAL A 119 1.94 13.35 -2.66
N LEU A 120 1.37 12.26 -3.15
CA LEU A 120 1.35 11.96 -4.59
C LEU A 120 0.19 12.65 -5.31
N ALA A 121 -0.80 13.15 -4.58
CA ALA A 121 -1.96 13.84 -5.16
C ALA A 121 -1.57 15.25 -5.57
N GLN A 122 -0.97 15.39 -6.75
CA GLN A 122 -0.54 16.67 -7.30
C GLN A 122 -1.13 16.86 -8.68
N GLY A 123 -1.69 18.05 -8.91
CA GLY A 123 -2.31 18.37 -10.19
C GLY A 123 -3.46 17.42 -10.51
N GLU A 124 -3.38 16.74 -11.64
CA GLU A 124 -4.41 15.81 -12.09
C GLU A 124 -4.15 14.36 -11.65
N THR A 125 -3.12 14.12 -10.85
CA THR A 125 -2.81 12.77 -10.37
C THR A 125 -3.78 12.37 -9.26
N GLN A 126 -4.41 11.23 -9.43
CA GLN A 126 -5.37 10.67 -8.47
C GLN A 126 -4.82 9.38 -7.86
N PRO A 127 -4.30 9.42 -6.62
CA PRO A 127 -3.82 8.22 -5.96
C PRO A 127 -4.99 7.39 -5.43
N VAL A 128 -4.90 6.08 -5.61
CA VAL A 128 -5.85 5.10 -5.10
C VAL A 128 -5.05 4.01 -4.39
N ILE A 129 -5.44 3.69 -3.16
CA ILE A 129 -4.79 2.62 -2.40
C ILE A 129 -5.56 1.33 -2.64
N ALA A 130 -4.86 0.31 -3.16
CA ALA A 130 -5.40 -1.04 -3.29
C ALA A 130 -5.08 -1.80 -2.00
N THR A 131 -6.10 -2.26 -1.30
CA THR A 131 -5.96 -2.81 0.05
C THR A 131 -6.90 -3.98 0.29
N THR A 132 -6.67 -4.72 1.36
CA THR A 132 -7.63 -5.68 1.91
C THR A 132 -8.39 -5.08 3.10
N ASN A 133 -8.07 -3.84 3.50
CA ASN A 133 -8.59 -3.20 4.70
C ASN A 133 -9.22 -1.84 4.39
N VAL A 134 -10.23 -1.84 3.54
CA VAL A 134 -10.92 -0.62 3.10
C VAL A 134 -11.53 0.14 4.28
N ARG A 135 -12.02 -0.58 5.27
CA ARG A 135 -12.78 0.00 6.40
C ARG A 135 -11.96 1.05 7.17
N HIS A 136 -10.69 0.74 7.45
CA HIS A 136 -9.84 1.67 8.21
C HIS A 136 -9.23 2.75 7.32
N LEU A 137 -8.72 2.38 6.16
CA LEU A 137 -8.05 3.31 5.25
C LEU A 137 -9.02 4.24 4.54
N GLY A 138 -10.24 3.80 4.26
CA GLY A 138 -11.23 4.57 3.52
C GLY A 138 -11.65 5.87 4.22
N ILE A 139 -11.41 5.98 5.52
CA ILE A 139 -11.66 7.20 6.29
C ILE A 139 -10.59 8.27 5.97
N LEU A 140 -9.37 7.83 5.64
CA LEU A 140 -8.21 8.70 5.49
C LEU A 140 -7.86 9.00 4.03
N ALA A 141 -8.23 8.11 3.10
CA ALA A 141 -7.79 8.19 1.71
C ALA A 141 -8.78 7.48 0.79
N ASP A 142 -8.60 7.64 -0.53
CA ASP A 142 -9.32 6.82 -1.52
C ASP A 142 -8.70 5.42 -1.49
N ALA A 143 -9.30 4.55 -0.71
CA ALA A 143 -8.87 3.17 -0.55
C ALA A 143 -9.98 2.24 -1.00
N ARG A 144 -9.61 1.25 -1.79
CA ARG A 144 -10.56 0.29 -2.37
C ARG A 144 -10.02 -1.11 -2.22
N ASP A 145 -10.93 -2.07 -2.13
CA ASP A 145 -10.51 -3.46 -2.23
C ASP A 145 -9.71 -3.63 -3.54
N TRP A 146 -8.59 -4.32 -3.47
CA TRP A 146 -7.70 -4.42 -4.64
C TRP A 146 -8.43 -5.01 -5.86
N ARG A 147 -9.40 -5.90 -5.65
CA ARG A 147 -10.17 -6.48 -6.76
C ARG A 147 -10.99 -5.44 -7.52
N ASP A 148 -11.33 -4.35 -6.85
CA ASP A 148 -12.16 -3.28 -7.43
C ASP A 148 -11.32 -2.17 -8.10
N VAL A 149 -10.01 -2.22 -7.99
CA VAL A 149 -9.11 -1.25 -8.63
C VAL A 149 -8.79 -1.71 -10.04
N ARG A 150 -9.13 -0.86 -11.02
CA ARG A 150 -8.95 -1.17 -12.45
C ARG A 150 -8.51 0.05 -13.24
#